data_66088b6d586d52393f7e3a94417fc8c6
#
_entry.id   66088b6d586d52393f7e3a94417fc8c6
#
_cell.length_a   1.000
_cell.length_b   1.000
_cell.length_c   1.000
_cell.angle_alpha   90.00
_cell.angle_beta   90.00
_cell.angle_gamma   90.00
#
_symmetry.space_group_name_H-M   'P 1'
#
loop_
_entity.id
_entity.type
_entity.pdbx_description
1 polymer ?
#
loop_
_entity_poly.entity_id
_entity_poly.type
_entity_poly.pdbx_seq_one_letter_code
_entity_poly.pdbx_strand_id
1 'polypeptide(L)'
;MRVLLLSTYDLGHQPFALASLSAAVSKDGAEVICNDLAVEPLKEEAVKNSSLIALHLAMHTATRLALQLLPRLRILNPNAHICFFGLYAPMLGNILVEERNMSFIGGEFETAVKKLCYKLNGSHSFNSHERNVTIIGKYRFQVPDRTKLPTLDNYAYLEEANGDRKITGYTEASRGCKHVCLHCPVVPVYGGRFFIVPVDIVMKDIRQLVEAGAEHISFGDPDFFNGPKHALDIIAKLHVEFPHLGYDVIIKVEHLLKHQQLLAVLKNTGCRFITTAVESVDDHVLLKLEKGHSTADFSEVVEITKRLDLHLSPTFIPFTPWSTVRNYQCLLKTIVDLGLVDNVASVQLSIRLLIPLGSRLLELEEIKARAPQFDQEALSYPWQFSDPQMETLANNVRQIVEEGEQRSKTRREIFMELWEAANNAQGXXXLNLSLDYTDIPKMSEAWYCCAEPTRFQAEQI
;
A
#
# COMPACT_ATOMS: atom_id res chain seq x y z
N MET A 1 22.22 21.61 9.85
CA MET A 1 20.75 21.65 9.72
C MET A 1 20.16 20.38 10.30
N ARG A 2 19.09 20.49 11.12
CA ARG A 2 18.40 19.31 11.68
C ARG A 2 17.14 19.03 10.89
N VAL A 3 16.96 17.77 10.49
CA VAL A 3 15.85 17.29 9.67
C VAL A 3 15.14 16.16 10.41
N LEU A 4 13.83 16.31 10.60
CA LEU A 4 12.96 15.25 11.15
C LEU A 4 12.17 14.61 10.02
N LEU A 5 12.32 13.30 9.86
CA LEU A 5 11.56 12.51 8.89
C LEU A 5 10.47 11.75 9.64
N LEU A 6 9.21 11.96 9.25
CA LEU A 6 8.03 11.38 9.91
C LEU A 6 7.29 10.42 8.98
N SER A 7 6.89 9.28 9.53
CA SER A 7 5.89 8.39 8.94
C SER A 7 4.72 8.30 9.92
N THR A 8 3.50 8.38 9.41
CA THR A 8 2.30 8.18 10.24
C THR A 8 1.78 6.75 10.11
N TYR A 9 1.95 6.14 8.93
CA TYR A 9 1.50 4.77 8.67
C TYR A 9 2.07 4.27 7.33
N ASP A 10 2.54 3.03 7.29
CA ASP A 10 3.08 2.42 6.06
C ASP A 10 2.77 0.92 6.01
N LEU A 11 1.49 0.54 6.12
CA LEU A 11 0.99 -0.86 6.04
C LEU A 11 1.72 -1.82 7.00
N GLY A 12 2.04 -1.34 8.20
CA GLY A 12 2.73 -2.15 9.20
C GLY A 12 4.19 -2.45 8.89
N HIS A 13 4.74 -1.90 7.82
CA HIS A 13 6.15 -2.11 7.46
C HIS A 13 7.04 -1.03 8.06
N GLN A 14 8.31 -1.37 8.32
CA GLN A 14 9.32 -0.36 8.62
C GLN A 14 9.43 0.59 7.42
N PRO A 15 9.27 1.92 7.60
CA PRO A 15 9.07 2.84 6.47
C PRO A 15 10.34 3.00 5.61
N PHE A 16 10.34 2.31 4.48
CA PHE A 16 11.44 2.32 3.49
C PHE A 16 11.74 3.75 3.01
N ALA A 17 10.72 4.56 2.79
CA ALA A 17 10.91 5.92 2.28
C ALA A 17 11.71 6.79 3.25
N LEU A 18 11.52 6.60 4.57
CA LEU A 18 12.34 7.31 5.57
C LEU A 18 13.78 6.86 5.52
N ALA A 19 14.04 5.55 5.39
CA ALA A 19 15.40 5.00 5.28
C ALA A 19 16.10 5.50 4.02
N SER A 20 15.38 5.51 2.89
CA SER A 20 15.92 6.01 1.61
C SER A 20 16.26 7.50 1.68
N LEU A 21 15.34 8.30 2.22
CA LEU A 21 15.54 9.74 2.34
C LEU A 21 16.62 10.07 3.37
N SER A 22 16.69 9.33 4.48
CA SER A 22 17.77 9.48 5.47
C SER A 22 19.15 9.32 4.82
N ALA A 23 19.32 8.25 4.02
CA ALA A 23 20.58 8.00 3.30
C ALA A 23 20.96 9.17 2.36
N ALA A 24 19.95 9.71 1.66
CA ALA A 24 20.17 10.79 0.69
C ALA A 24 20.57 12.11 1.37
N VAL A 25 19.93 12.45 2.49
CA VAL A 25 20.07 13.76 3.16
C VAL A 25 21.28 13.77 4.12
N SER A 26 21.56 12.66 4.82
CA SER A 26 22.68 12.56 5.76
C SER A 26 24.05 12.76 5.07
N LYS A 27 24.18 12.35 3.83
CA LYS A 27 25.42 12.47 3.05
C LYS A 27 25.94 13.92 2.95
N ASP A 28 25.03 14.89 3.03
CA ASP A 28 25.38 16.31 2.90
C ASP A 28 25.49 17.01 4.26
N GLY A 29 25.62 16.23 5.34
CA GLY A 29 25.90 16.74 6.67
C GLY A 29 24.68 17.20 7.47
N ALA A 30 23.47 16.84 7.03
CA ALA A 30 22.28 17.10 7.83
C ALA A 30 22.22 16.12 9.00
N GLU A 31 21.83 16.59 10.17
CA GLU A 31 21.50 15.75 11.32
C GLU A 31 20.06 15.25 11.12
N VAL A 32 19.92 13.96 10.81
CA VAL A 32 18.63 13.35 10.48
C VAL A 32 18.12 12.53 11.66
N ILE A 33 16.85 12.77 12.03
CA ILE A 33 16.10 11.98 13.01
C ILE A 33 14.91 11.38 12.28
N CYS A 34 14.65 10.07 12.48
CA CYS A 34 13.45 9.42 11.99
C CYS A 34 12.48 9.17 13.15
N ASN A 35 11.17 9.26 12.87
CA ASN A 35 10.14 8.98 13.87
C ASN A 35 8.94 8.34 13.12
N ASP A 36 8.64 7.11 13.50
CA ASP A 36 7.53 6.38 12.90
C ASP A 36 6.38 6.27 13.92
N LEU A 37 5.35 7.06 13.71
CA LEU A 37 4.20 7.17 14.62
C LEU A 37 3.31 5.92 14.63
N ALA A 38 3.52 5.01 13.69
CA ALA A 38 2.81 3.73 13.71
C ALA A 38 3.28 2.84 14.89
N VAL A 39 4.51 3.04 15.38
CA VAL A 39 5.12 2.16 16.39
C VAL A 39 5.77 2.91 17.57
N GLU A 40 5.91 4.23 17.50
CA GLU A 40 6.50 5.02 18.59
C GLU A 40 5.80 6.39 18.71
N PRO A 41 5.82 7.02 19.90
CA PRO A 41 5.20 8.33 20.08
C PRO A 41 5.98 9.44 19.36
N LEU A 42 5.33 10.57 19.16
CA LEU A 42 5.94 11.76 18.54
C LEU A 42 7.13 12.25 19.39
N LYS A 43 8.28 12.37 18.77
CA LYS A 43 9.52 12.89 19.38
C LYS A 43 9.44 14.42 19.42
N GLU A 44 8.70 14.98 20.39
CA GLU A 44 8.42 16.42 20.45
C GLU A 44 9.68 17.28 20.47
N GLU A 45 10.75 16.85 21.14
CA GLU A 45 12.01 17.60 21.17
C GLU A 45 12.68 17.65 19.79
N ALA A 46 12.52 16.59 18.99
CA ALA A 46 12.99 16.62 17.61
C ALA A 46 12.16 17.58 16.75
N VAL A 47 10.82 17.63 17.00
CA VAL A 47 9.95 18.60 16.31
C VAL A 47 10.39 20.03 16.62
N LYS A 48 10.55 20.37 17.92
CA LYS A 48 10.91 21.73 18.37
C LYS A 48 12.24 22.22 17.77
N ASN A 49 13.18 21.31 17.56
CA ASN A 49 14.54 21.65 17.20
C ASN A 49 14.87 21.44 15.70
N SER A 50 13.90 21.04 14.88
CA SER A 50 14.15 20.76 13.45
C SER A 50 13.86 21.99 12.59
N SER A 51 14.74 22.24 11.62
CA SER A 51 14.51 23.28 10.60
C SER A 51 13.57 22.77 9.49
N LEU A 52 13.59 21.46 9.25
CA LEU A 52 12.75 20.79 8.25
C LEU A 52 12.09 19.59 8.90
N ILE A 53 10.77 19.50 8.74
CA ILE A 53 9.97 18.32 9.14
C ILE A 53 9.37 17.76 7.85
N ALA A 54 9.80 16.55 7.46
CA ALA A 54 9.35 15.92 6.22
C ALA A 54 8.46 14.72 6.55
N LEU A 55 7.21 14.76 6.07
CA LEU A 55 6.19 13.72 6.31
C LEU A 55 5.97 12.88 5.06
N HIS A 56 6.10 11.56 5.22
CA HIS A 56 5.88 10.61 4.12
C HIS A 56 4.38 10.35 3.91
N LEU A 57 3.92 10.54 2.69
CA LEU A 57 2.54 10.29 2.29
C LEU A 57 2.47 9.12 1.32
N ALA A 58 2.59 7.90 1.88
CA ALA A 58 2.61 6.66 1.10
C ALA A 58 1.24 6.35 0.48
N MET A 59 0.17 6.70 1.21
CA MET A 59 -1.19 6.28 0.87
C MET A 59 -2.20 7.25 1.49
N HIS A 60 -3.49 7.06 1.15
CA HIS A 60 -4.57 7.91 1.62
C HIS A 60 -4.65 7.98 3.16
N THR A 61 -4.59 6.82 3.83
CA THR A 61 -4.59 6.73 5.30
C THR A 61 -3.47 7.59 5.89
N ALA A 62 -2.24 7.40 5.43
CA ALA A 62 -1.08 8.17 5.91
C ALA A 62 -1.29 9.67 5.71
N THR A 63 -1.91 10.06 4.58
CA THR A 63 -2.16 11.47 4.26
C THR A 63 -3.16 12.08 5.24
N ARG A 64 -4.25 11.39 5.55
CA ARG A 64 -5.26 11.86 6.51
C ARG A 64 -4.64 12.01 7.91
N LEU A 65 -3.87 11.02 8.35
CA LEU A 65 -3.19 11.06 9.66
C LEU A 65 -2.17 12.21 9.72
N ALA A 66 -1.43 12.46 8.63
CA ALA A 66 -0.47 13.55 8.56
C ALA A 66 -1.16 14.92 8.68
N LEU A 67 -2.35 15.09 8.08
CA LEU A 67 -3.12 16.32 8.22
C LEU A 67 -3.65 16.53 9.65
N GLN A 68 -4.05 15.45 10.32
CA GLN A 68 -4.47 15.53 11.73
C GLN A 68 -3.30 15.94 12.64
N LEU A 69 -2.09 15.51 12.31
CA LEU A 69 -0.87 15.84 13.06
C LEU A 69 -0.40 17.27 12.83
N LEU A 70 -0.68 17.84 11.66
CA LEU A 70 -0.13 19.14 11.23
C LEU A 70 -0.35 20.28 12.24
N PRO A 71 -1.55 20.50 12.84
CA PRO A 71 -1.74 21.55 13.84
C PRO A 71 -0.80 21.38 15.05
N ARG A 72 -0.59 20.16 15.53
CA ARG A 72 0.31 19.88 16.66
C ARG A 72 1.77 20.24 16.29
N LEU A 73 2.21 19.87 15.08
CA LEU A 73 3.56 20.24 14.60
C LEU A 73 3.75 21.75 14.56
N ARG A 74 2.73 22.51 14.10
CA ARG A 74 2.77 23.97 14.04
C ARG A 74 2.79 24.61 15.42
N ILE A 75 2.09 24.04 16.41
CA ILE A 75 2.14 24.51 17.80
C ILE A 75 3.55 24.29 18.38
N LEU A 76 4.12 23.10 18.16
CA LEU A 76 5.44 22.73 18.72
C LEU A 76 6.57 23.51 18.03
N ASN A 77 6.46 23.78 16.73
CA ASN A 77 7.50 24.49 15.97
C ASN A 77 6.87 25.31 14.83
N PRO A 78 6.42 26.53 15.10
CA PRO A 78 5.78 27.38 14.08
C PRO A 78 6.73 27.80 12.94
N ASN A 79 8.04 27.72 13.16
CA ASN A 79 9.04 28.20 12.19
C ASN A 79 9.57 27.08 11.28
N ALA A 80 9.33 25.82 11.60
CA ALA A 80 9.83 24.71 10.79
C ALA A 80 9.22 24.75 9.38
N HIS A 81 10.02 24.47 8.38
CA HIS A 81 9.51 24.18 7.04
C HIS A 81 8.91 22.77 7.04
N ILE A 82 7.65 22.63 6.61
CA ILE A 82 6.99 21.33 6.50
C ILE A 82 7.10 20.86 5.04
N CYS A 83 7.59 19.65 4.85
CA CYS A 83 7.68 19.04 3.52
C CYS A 83 6.85 17.75 3.51
N PHE A 84 5.83 17.70 2.70
CA PHE A 84 5.11 16.44 2.43
C PHE A 84 5.78 15.78 1.22
N PHE A 85 6.08 14.49 1.31
CA PHE A 85 6.71 13.78 0.19
C PHE A 85 6.11 12.39 0.01
N GLY A 86 6.20 11.87 -1.19
CA GLY A 86 5.67 10.56 -1.56
C GLY A 86 4.49 10.64 -2.51
N LEU A 87 3.79 9.54 -2.64
CA LEU A 87 2.80 9.33 -3.71
C LEU A 87 1.64 10.35 -3.65
N TYR A 88 1.17 10.69 -2.44
CA TYR A 88 0.01 11.57 -2.27
C TYR A 88 0.39 13.05 -2.08
N ALA A 89 1.67 13.38 -2.00
CA ALA A 89 2.10 14.75 -1.75
C ALA A 89 1.66 15.75 -2.84
N PRO A 90 1.77 15.44 -4.15
CA PRO A 90 1.32 16.41 -5.17
C PRO A 90 -0.18 16.71 -5.08
N MET A 91 -0.99 15.72 -4.71
CA MET A 91 -2.43 15.92 -4.50
C MET A 91 -2.67 16.92 -3.37
N LEU A 92 -1.99 16.75 -2.25
CA LEU A 92 -2.13 17.62 -1.09
C LEU A 92 -1.66 19.04 -1.40
N GLY A 93 -0.62 19.20 -2.22
CA GLY A 93 -0.12 20.50 -2.68
C GLY A 93 -1.14 21.28 -3.50
N ASN A 94 -2.08 20.60 -4.13
CA ASN A 94 -3.19 21.26 -4.86
C ASN A 94 -4.32 21.70 -3.92
N ILE A 95 -4.36 21.16 -2.69
CA ILE A 95 -5.37 21.51 -1.68
C ILE A 95 -4.87 22.64 -0.77
N LEU A 96 -3.62 22.57 -0.31
CA LEU A 96 -3.02 23.48 0.65
C LEU A 96 -2.23 24.63 -0.05
N VAL A 97 -2.81 25.24 -1.06
CA VAL A 97 -2.14 26.24 -1.92
C VAL A 97 -1.67 27.47 -1.15
N GLU A 98 -2.43 27.92 -0.17
CA GLU A 98 -2.18 29.18 0.55
C GLU A 98 -1.24 29.04 1.75
N GLU A 99 -0.93 27.84 2.19
CA GLU A 99 -0.11 27.60 3.38
C GLU A 99 1.36 27.98 3.13
N ARG A 100 1.90 28.78 4.06
CA ARG A 100 3.31 29.22 3.98
C ARG A 100 4.24 28.19 4.61
N ASN A 101 5.50 28.22 4.22
CA ASN A 101 6.56 27.34 4.71
C ASN A 101 6.22 25.86 4.55
N MET A 102 5.66 25.51 3.35
CA MET A 102 5.34 24.14 2.99
C MET A 102 5.86 23.80 1.59
N SER A 103 6.23 22.53 1.41
CA SER A 103 6.59 21.95 0.10
C SER A 103 5.93 20.58 -0.06
N PHE A 104 5.63 20.22 -1.30
CA PHE A 104 4.96 18.97 -1.67
C PHE A 104 5.77 18.32 -2.79
N ILE A 105 6.31 17.13 -2.54
CA ILE A 105 7.27 16.49 -3.45
C ILE A 105 6.83 15.07 -3.77
N GLY A 106 6.45 14.83 -5.03
CA GLY A 106 6.04 13.51 -5.51
C GLY A 106 7.10 12.85 -6.39
N GLY A 107 6.89 11.57 -6.67
CA GLY A 107 7.78 10.78 -7.53
C GLY A 107 9.09 10.42 -6.84
N GLU A 108 10.21 10.65 -7.52
CA GLU A 108 11.55 10.36 -7.01
C GLU A 108 12.01 11.51 -6.11
N PHE A 109 11.58 11.48 -4.86
CA PHE A 109 11.61 12.60 -3.93
C PHE A 109 13.00 12.95 -3.36
N GLU A 110 13.93 11.99 -3.31
CA GLU A 110 15.20 12.15 -2.60
C GLU A 110 16.00 13.37 -3.08
N THR A 111 16.12 13.51 -4.40
CA THR A 111 16.87 14.64 -5.00
C THR A 111 16.20 15.98 -4.68
N ALA A 112 14.88 16.04 -4.73
CA ALA A 112 14.15 17.29 -4.48
C ALA A 112 14.21 17.70 -3.01
N VAL A 113 14.05 16.74 -2.07
CA VAL A 113 14.17 17.04 -0.63
C VAL A 113 15.60 17.47 -0.31
N LYS A 114 16.60 16.83 -0.91
CA LYS A 114 18.00 17.23 -0.76
C LYS A 114 18.21 18.68 -1.20
N LYS A 115 17.68 19.07 -2.35
CA LYS A 115 17.72 20.46 -2.85
C LYS A 115 17.01 21.41 -1.89
N LEU A 116 15.89 20.99 -1.31
CA LEU A 116 15.17 21.76 -0.31
C LEU A 116 16.03 22.01 0.92
N CYS A 117 16.75 21.00 1.41
CA CYS A 117 17.70 21.15 2.53
C CYS A 117 18.76 22.20 2.24
N TYR A 118 19.34 22.19 1.04
CA TYR A 118 20.33 23.20 0.61
C TYR A 118 19.75 24.61 0.66
N LYS A 119 18.54 24.80 0.15
CA LYS A 119 17.89 26.10 0.12
C LYS A 119 17.57 26.62 1.53
N LEU A 120 17.09 25.75 2.40
CA LEU A 120 16.76 26.10 3.78
C LEU A 120 18.02 26.41 4.62
N ASN A 121 19.16 25.82 4.26
CA ASN A 121 20.44 26.07 4.95
C ASN A 121 21.14 27.36 4.45
N GLY A 122 20.79 27.81 3.24
CA GLY A 122 21.28 29.09 2.67
C GLY A 122 20.15 30.14 2.66
N SER A 123 20.50 31.39 2.50
CA SER A 123 19.53 32.50 2.55
C SER A 123 18.78 32.71 1.21
N HIS A 124 18.35 31.65 0.56
CA HIS A 124 17.68 31.73 -0.73
C HIS A 124 16.15 31.73 -0.57
N SER A 125 15.48 32.69 -1.22
CA SER A 125 14.02 32.77 -1.21
C SER A 125 13.37 31.62 -2.01
N PHE A 126 12.26 31.13 -1.53
CA PHE A 126 11.47 30.07 -2.16
C PHE A 126 10.53 30.67 -3.23
N ASN A 127 10.62 30.19 -4.45
CA ASN A 127 9.66 30.55 -5.51
C ASN A 127 8.41 29.66 -5.39
N SER A 128 7.25 30.25 -5.65
CA SER A 128 5.95 29.54 -5.56
C SER A 128 5.90 28.28 -6.44
N HIS A 129 6.53 28.30 -7.60
CA HIS A 129 6.56 27.16 -8.54
C HIS A 129 7.38 25.96 -8.04
N GLU A 130 8.19 26.13 -6.99
CA GLU A 130 9.00 25.07 -6.43
C GLU A 130 8.32 24.35 -5.25
N ARG A 131 7.12 24.83 -4.86
CA ARG A 131 6.43 24.30 -3.70
C ARG A 131 5.76 22.94 -3.94
N ASN A 132 5.23 22.71 -5.14
CA ASN A 132 4.55 21.46 -5.49
C ASN A 132 5.18 20.89 -6.75
N VAL A 133 6.03 19.89 -6.58
CA VAL A 133 6.81 19.31 -7.68
C VAL A 133 6.68 17.79 -7.70
N THR A 134 6.61 17.22 -8.89
CA THR A 134 6.68 15.77 -9.10
C THR A 134 7.89 15.47 -9.96
N ILE A 135 8.82 14.69 -9.41
CA ILE A 135 10.06 14.32 -10.10
C ILE A 135 9.91 12.91 -10.67
N ILE A 136 9.94 12.78 -11.98
CA ILE A 136 9.91 11.48 -12.66
C ILE A 136 11.13 11.39 -13.55
N GLY A 137 12.07 10.54 -13.19
CA GLY A 137 13.31 10.39 -13.94
C GLY A 137 14.26 9.43 -13.24
N LYS A 138 15.41 9.23 -13.86
CA LYS A 138 16.42 8.34 -13.30
C LYS A 138 16.97 8.95 -12.01
N TYR A 139 16.93 8.19 -10.94
CA TYR A 139 17.53 8.52 -9.66
C TYR A 139 18.73 7.60 -9.43
N ARG A 140 19.79 8.12 -8.81
CA ARG A 140 20.93 7.31 -8.40
C ARG A 140 20.66 6.75 -7.02
N PHE A 141 20.03 5.59 -6.99
CA PHE A 141 19.62 4.92 -5.75
C PHE A 141 20.83 4.74 -4.81
N GLN A 142 20.55 4.86 -3.53
CA GLN A 142 21.51 4.62 -2.45
C GLN A 142 20.98 3.49 -1.57
N VAL A 143 21.87 2.86 -0.84
CA VAL A 143 21.47 1.87 0.16
C VAL A 143 20.71 2.62 1.26
N PRO A 144 19.47 2.23 1.59
CA PRO A 144 18.71 2.91 2.64
C PRO A 144 19.43 2.89 3.99
N ASP A 145 19.31 3.97 4.76
CA ASP A 145 19.88 4.08 6.11
C ASP A 145 18.83 3.67 7.13
N ARG A 146 18.90 2.46 7.61
CA ARG A 146 17.94 1.89 8.56
C ARG A 146 18.29 2.13 10.02
N THR A 147 19.47 2.69 10.29
CA THR A 147 20.02 2.84 11.65
C THR A 147 19.20 3.77 12.55
N LYS A 148 18.34 4.61 11.95
CA LYS A 148 17.55 5.62 12.67
C LYS A 148 16.09 5.22 12.86
N LEU A 149 15.74 4.02 12.43
CA LEU A 149 14.35 3.51 12.50
C LEU A 149 14.19 2.53 13.67
N PRO A 150 12.97 2.38 14.21
CA PRO A 150 12.69 1.32 15.18
C PRO A 150 13.03 -0.07 14.64
N THR A 151 13.35 -1.00 15.52
CA THR A 151 13.75 -2.37 15.15
C THR A 151 12.58 -3.14 14.51
N LEU A 152 12.92 -4.14 13.70
CA LEU A 152 11.96 -4.88 12.86
C LEU A 152 10.87 -5.61 13.66
N ASP A 153 11.15 -5.99 14.91
CA ASP A 153 10.19 -6.66 15.78
C ASP A 153 9.01 -5.79 16.22
N ASN A 154 9.06 -4.48 15.94
CA ASN A 154 7.94 -3.56 16.17
C ASN A 154 6.92 -3.57 15.02
N TYR A 155 7.20 -4.27 13.94
CA TYR A 155 6.44 -4.19 12.69
C TYR A 155 5.71 -5.50 12.38
N ALA A 156 4.94 -5.49 11.30
CA ALA A 156 4.21 -6.67 10.82
C ALA A 156 5.19 -7.82 10.54
N TYR A 157 4.76 -9.02 10.86
CA TYR A 157 5.53 -10.26 10.70
C TYR A 157 4.79 -11.23 9.78
N LEU A 158 5.53 -12.16 9.20
CA LEU A 158 4.93 -13.28 8.49
C LEU A 158 4.46 -14.32 9.52
N GLU A 159 3.22 -14.75 9.41
CA GLU A 159 2.68 -15.91 10.13
C GLU A 159 2.68 -17.08 9.15
N GLU A 160 3.48 -18.10 9.45
CA GLU A 160 3.56 -19.31 8.64
C GLU A 160 2.36 -20.22 8.90
N ALA A 161 2.12 -21.17 8.00
CA ALA A 161 1.02 -22.13 8.12
C ALA A 161 1.05 -22.94 9.41
N ASN A 162 2.23 -23.17 10.00
CA ASN A 162 2.38 -23.86 11.29
C ASN A 162 2.26 -22.94 12.51
N GLY A 163 1.94 -21.66 12.31
CA GLY A 163 1.80 -20.67 13.38
C GLY A 163 3.10 -19.98 13.78
N ASP A 164 4.24 -20.35 13.19
CA ASP A 164 5.51 -19.66 13.47
C ASP A 164 5.47 -18.23 12.95
N ARG A 165 6.04 -17.33 13.72
CA ARG A 165 6.17 -15.91 13.34
C ARG A 165 7.57 -15.62 12.85
N LYS A 166 7.68 -14.95 11.70
CA LYS A 166 8.96 -14.59 11.08
C LYS A 166 9.08 -13.07 11.02
N ILE A 167 10.11 -12.54 11.64
CA ILE A 167 10.43 -11.10 11.55
C ILE A 167 10.59 -10.74 10.07
N THR A 168 9.88 -9.70 9.64
CA THR A 168 9.82 -9.33 8.22
C THR A 168 10.50 -7.99 7.96
N GLY A 169 11.40 -7.98 6.98
CA GLY A 169 11.95 -6.76 6.42
C GLY A 169 11.17 -6.35 5.17
N TYR A 170 11.17 -5.07 4.85
CA TYR A 170 10.50 -4.53 3.67
C TYR A 170 11.51 -3.80 2.80
N THR A 171 11.51 -4.06 1.50
CA THR A 171 12.40 -3.38 0.54
C THR A 171 11.70 -3.17 -0.80
N GLU A 172 12.30 -2.38 -1.68
CA GLU A 172 11.78 -2.10 -3.02
C GLU A 172 12.83 -2.49 -4.07
N ALA A 173 12.40 -3.27 -5.06
CA ALA A 173 13.23 -3.60 -6.23
C ALA A 173 12.95 -2.67 -7.41
N SER A 174 11.79 -1.99 -7.40
CA SER A 174 11.43 -0.98 -8.38
C SER A 174 10.44 0.03 -7.82
N ARG A 175 10.29 1.16 -8.48
CA ARG A 175 9.32 2.21 -8.15
C ARG A 175 8.47 2.54 -9.36
N GLY A 176 7.19 2.88 -9.12
CA GLY A 176 6.25 3.14 -10.19
C GLY A 176 5.72 1.85 -10.80
N CYS A 177 4.90 1.98 -11.84
CA CYS A 177 4.24 0.84 -12.46
C CYS A 177 3.99 1.15 -13.93
N LYS A 178 4.17 0.17 -14.81
CA LYS A 178 3.93 0.38 -16.24
C LYS A 178 2.45 0.28 -16.63
N HIS A 179 1.60 -0.19 -15.70
CA HIS A 179 0.16 -0.24 -15.91
C HIS A 179 -0.49 1.12 -15.64
N VAL A 180 -1.67 1.34 -16.22
CA VAL A 180 -2.37 2.63 -16.17
C VAL A 180 -3.81 2.47 -15.66
N CYS A 181 -4.06 1.51 -14.77
CA CYS A 181 -5.38 1.26 -14.19
C CYS A 181 -6.01 2.54 -13.64
N LEU A 182 -7.29 2.78 -13.93
CA LEU A 182 -7.93 4.07 -13.66
C LEU A 182 -8.03 4.43 -12.18
N HIS A 183 -8.19 3.43 -11.30
CA HIS A 183 -8.35 3.66 -9.86
C HIS A 183 -7.01 3.82 -9.13
N CYS A 184 -5.89 3.46 -9.77
CA CYS A 184 -4.61 3.30 -9.09
C CYS A 184 -3.94 4.66 -8.80
N PRO A 185 -3.57 4.94 -7.53
CA PRO A 185 -2.94 6.22 -7.18
C PRO A 185 -1.51 6.39 -7.71
N VAL A 186 -0.87 5.32 -8.16
CA VAL A 186 0.47 5.38 -8.75
C VAL A 186 0.43 6.08 -10.12
N VAL A 187 -0.67 5.93 -10.85
CA VAL A 187 -0.76 6.39 -12.24
C VAL A 187 -0.68 7.92 -12.38
N PRO A 188 -1.40 8.72 -11.55
CA PRO A 188 -1.28 10.19 -11.65
C PRO A 188 0.15 10.71 -11.45
N VAL A 189 0.97 9.97 -10.71
CA VAL A 189 2.37 10.36 -10.43
C VAL A 189 3.32 9.80 -11.51
N TYR A 190 3.25 8.49 -11.77
CA TYR A 190 4.24 7.83 -12.64
C TYR A 190 3.83 7.70 -14.12
N GLY A 191 2.54 7.81 -14.44
CA GLY A 191 2.06 7.82 -15.84
C GLY A 191 2.46 6.61 -16.66
N GLY A 192 2.49 5.43 -16.08
CA GLY A 192 2.90 4.21 -16.76
C GLY A 192 4.41 3.98 -16.82
N ARG A 193 5.19 4.75 -16.05
CA ARG A 193 6.66 4.60 -15.97
C ARG A 193 7.05 3.86 -14.69
N PHE A 194 8.15 3.12 -14.77
CA PHE A 194 8.75 2.51 -13.59
C PHE A 194 10.28 2.56 -13.70
N PHE A 195 10.94 2.47 -12.56
CA PHE A 195 12.38 2.58 -12.45
C PHE A 195 12.91 1.45 -11.58
N ILE A 196 13.86 0.68 -12.08
CA ILE A 196 14.46 -0.42 -11.31
C ILE A 196 15.52 0.13 -10.33
N VAL A 197 15.53 -0.43 -9.13
CA VAL A 197 16.61 -0.21 -8.17
C VAL A 197 17.75 -1.18 -8.53
N PRO A 198 19.01 -0.73 -8.66
CA PRO A 198 20.09 -1.66 -9.01
C PRO A 198 20.17 -2.85 -8.07
N VAL A 199 20.40 -4.03 -8.63
CA VAL A 199 20.42 -5.31 -7.89
C VAL A 199 21.37 -5.25 -6.70
N ASP A 200 22.55 -4.63 -6.85
CA ASP A 200 23.52 -4.52 -5.75
C ASP A 200 23.01 -3.65 -4.60
N ILE A 201 22.20 -2.62 -4.89
CA ILE A 201 21.58 -1.77 -3.86
C ILE A 201 20.51 -2.57 -3.11
N VAL A 202 19.64 -3.29 -3.84
CA VAL A 202 18.60 -4.15 -3.23
C VAL A 202 19.26 -5.20 -2.32
N MET A 203 20.30 -5.88 -2.80
CA MET A 203 20.98 -6.91 -2.02
C MET A 203 21.70 -6.34 -0.78
N LYS A 204 22.29 -5.14 -0.89
CA LYS A 204 22.88 -4.47 0.28
C LYS A 204 21.82 -4.14 1.33
N ASP A 205 20.65 -3.70 0.90
CA ASP A 205 19.54 -3.41 1.82
C ASP A 205 19.04 -4.70 2.48
N ILE A 206 18.89 -5.78 1.70
CA ILE A 206 18.46 -7.09 2.24
C ILE A 206 19.47 -7.59 3.29
N ARG A 207 20.77 -7.42 3.06
CA ARG A 207 21.80 -7.80 4.06
C ARG A 207 21.61 -7.06 5.37
N GLN A 208 21.35 -5.74 5.32
CA GLN A 208 21.04 -4.95 6.53
C GLN A 208 19.79 -5.51 7.25
N LEU A 209 18.75 -5.84 6.51
CA LEU A 209 17.52 -6.40 7.09
C LEU A 209 17.79 -7.75 7.76
N VAL A 210 18.55 -8.62 7.10
CA VAL A 210 18.91 -9.94 7.66
C VAL A 210 19.79 -9.74 8.92
N GLU A 211 20.77 -8.84 8.87
CA GLU A 211 21.59 -8.49 10.04
C GLU A 211 20.77 -7.94 11.20
N ALA A 212 19.65 -7.26 10.89
CA ALA A 212 18.70 -6.74 11.88
C ALA A 212 17.67 -7.81 12.33
N GLY A 213 17.79 -9.06 11.85
CA GLY A 213 16.98 -10.17 12.29
C GLY A 213 15.85 -10.59 11.36
N ALA A 214 15.77 -10.05 10.15
CA ALA A 214 14.72 -10.44 9.21
C ALA A 214 14.87 -11.91 8.78
N GLU A 215 13.77 -12.64 8.86
CA GLU A 215 13.63 -14.03 8.41
C GLU A 215 12.76 -14.13 7.16
N HIS A 216 12.18 -13.01 6.73
CA HIS A 216 11.31 -12.89 5.57
C HIS A 216 11.46 -11.47 4.98
N ILE A 217 11.30 -11.35 3.67
CA ILE A 217 11.36 -10.05 2.96
C ILE A 217 10.06 -9.83 2.19
N SER A 218 9.37 -8.73 2.49
CA SER A 218 8.27 -8.24 1.64
C SER A 218 8.83 -7.27 0.61
N PHE A 219 8.60 -7.55 -0.68
CA PHE A 219 8.94 -6.63 -1.76
C PHE A 219 7.75 -5.69 -2.02
N GLY A 220 7.99 -4.40 -1.85
CA GLY A 220 6.93 -3.38 -1.95
C GLY A 220 6.65 -2.85 -3.36
N ASP A 221 7.19 -3.49 -4.37
CA ASP A 221 6.98 -3.12 -5.77
C ASP A 221 5.48 -3.16 -6.11
N PRO A 222 4.91 -2.13 -6.77
CA PRO A 222 3.49 -2.20 -7.18
C PRO A 222 3.18 -3.39 -8.11
N ASP A 223 4.16 -3.87 -8.85
CA ASP A 223 4.10 -5.11 -9.63
C ASP A 223 5.53 -5.61 -9.85
N PHE A 224 5.89 -6.68 -9.16
CA PHE A 224 7.25 -7.25 -9.19
C PHE A 224 7.66 -7.69 -10.61
N PHE A 225 6.68 -8.05 -11.46
CA PHE A 225 6.92 -8.43 -12.84
C PHE A 225 6.81 -7.25 -13.83
N ASN A 226 6.85 -6.01 -13.39
CA ASN A 226 7.12 -4.88 -14.29
C ASN A 226 8.42 -5.09 -15.07
N GLY A 227 9.44 -5.67 -14.38
CA GLY A 227 10.72 -6.03 -15.00
C GLY A 227 11.09 -7.47 -14.65
N PRO A 228 10.51 -8.49 -15.32
CA PRO A 228 10.69 -9.88 -14.87
C PRO A 228 12.15 -10.36 -14.84
N LYS A 229 12.98 -9.94 -15.81
CA LYS A 229 14.40 -10.31 -15.77
C LYS A 229 15.07 -9.75 -14.52
N HIS A 230 14.83 -8.47 -14.20
CA HIS A 230 15.39 -7.80 -13.01
C HIS A 230 14.91 -8.49 -11.73
N ALA A 231 13.63 -8.82 -11.67
CA ALA A 231 13.05 -9.56 -10.53
C ALA A 231 13.75 -10.89 -10.32
N LEU A 232 13.93 -11.67 -11.40
CA LEU A 232 14.60 -12.98 -11.34
C LEU A 232 16.07 -12.84 -10.91
N ASP A 233 16.78 -11.82 -11.40
CA ASP A 233 18.18 -11.59 -11.00
C ASP A 233 18.30 -11.35 -9.49
N ILE A 234 17.34 -10.61 -8.90
CA ILE A 234 17.31 -10.34 -7.45
C ILE A 234 17.03 -11.63 -6.68
N ILE A 235 15.95 -12.35 -7.00
CA ILE A 235 15.56 -13.54 -6.22
C ILE A 235 16.58 -14.67 -6.37
N ALA A 236 17.24 -14.79 -7.52
CA ALA A 236 18.32 -15.75 -7.69
C ALA A 236 19.49 -15.46 -6.75
N LYS A 237 19.92 -14.18 -6.66
CA LYS A 237 20.98 -13.78 -5.74
C LYS A 237 20.54 -13.94 -4.29
N LEU A 238 19.33 -13.54 -3.97
CA LEU A 238 18.76 -13.69 -2.63
C LEU A 238 18.81 -15.16 -2.19
N HIS A 239 18.32 -16.07 -3.03
CA HIS A 239 18.26 -17.50 -2.72
C HIS A 239 19.65 -18.12 -2.56
N VAL A 240 20.62 -17.71 -3.40
CA VAL A 240 22.00 -18.20 -3.31
C VAL A 240 22.66 -17.73 -1.99
N GLU A 241 22.45 -16.46 -1.62
CA GLU A 241 23.09 -15.87 -0.44
C GLU A 241 22.37 -16.26 0.86
N PHE A 242 21.03 -16.34 0.81
CA PHE A 242 20.18 -16.62 1.98
C PHE A 242 19.14 -17.71 1.63
N PRO A 243 19.55 -18.97 1.51
CA PRO A 243 18.66 -20.05 0.99
C PRO A 243 17.44 -20.34 1.87
N HIS A 244 17.44 -19.92 3.14
CA HIS A 244 16.30 -20.12 4.05
C HIS A 244 15.41 -18.88 4.20
N LEU A 245 15.78 -17.77 3.58
CA LEU A 245 15.02 -16.52 3.66
C LEU A 245 13.80 -16.59 2.74
N GLY A 246 12.61 -16.46 3.30
CA GLY A 246 11.38 -16.37 2.51
C GLY A 246 11.12 -14.97 2.02
N TYR A 247 10.23 -14.87 1.03
CA TYR A 247 9.80 -13.54 0.56
C TYR A 247 8.38 -13.60 0.01
N ASP A 248 7.75 -12.42 -0.10
CA ASP A 248 6.49 -12.23 -0.81
C ASP A 248 6.59 -11.07 -1.80
N VAL A 249 5.71 -11.10 -2.79
CA VAL A 249 5.70 -10.12 -3.89
C VAL A 249 4.27 -9.76 -4.27
N ILE A 250 4.10 -8.61 -4.92
CA ILE A 250 2.85 -8.20 -5.53
C ILE A 250 3.00 -8.39 -7.05
N ILE A 251 2.09 -9.14 -7.67
CA ILE A 251 2.10 -9.34 -9.13
C ILE A 251 0.66 -9.27 -9.64
N LYS A 252 0.44 -8.50 -10.68
CA LYS A 252 -0.86 -8.34 -11.33
C LYS A 252 -1.29 -9.63 -12.05
N VAL A 253 -2.59 -9.94 -12.06
CA VAL A 253 -3.17 -11.13 -12.72
C VAL A 253 -2.65 -11.27 -14.17
N GLU A 254 -2.69 -10.18 -14.94
CA GLU A 254 -2.19 -10.13 -16.32
C GLU A 254 -0.74 -10.63 -16.42
N HIS A 255 0.13 -10.20 -15.49
CA HIS A 255 1.54 -10.60 -15.48
C HIS A 255 1.75 -12.03 -14.98
N LEU A 256 0.88 -12.51 -14.07
CA LEU A 256 0.95 -13.91 -13.63
C LEU A 256 0.69 -14.86 -14.81
N LEU A 257 -0.30 -14.56 -15.64
CA LEU A 257 -0.57 -15.34 -16.85
C LEU A 257 0.53 -15.18 -17.89
N LYS A 258 0.91 -13.96 -18.19
CA LYS A 258 1.91 -13.65 -19.23
C LYS A 258 3.26 -14.31 -18.94
N HIS A 259 3.60 -14.46 -17.67
CA HIS A 259 4.89 -14.98 -17.22
C HIS A 259 4.72 -16.24 -16.37
N GLN A 260 3.68 -17.05 -16.64
CA GLN A 260 3.35 -18.23 -15.85
C GLN A 260 4.51 -19.23 -15.74
N GLN A 261 5.36 -19.30 -16.76
CA GLN A 261 6.53 -20.18 -16.78
C GLN A 261 7.58 -19.78 -15.71
N LEU A 262 7.51 -18.55 -15.17
CA LEU A 262 8.43 -18.07 -14.14
C LEU A 262 7.94 -18.34 -12.71
N LEU A 263 6.68 -18.75 -12.54
CA LEU A 263 6.09 -18.93 -11.21
C LEU A 263 6.76 -20.06 -10.43
N ALA A 264 7.18 -21.13 -11.12
CA ALA A 264 7.93 -22.21 -10.50
C ALA A 264 9.27 -21.70 -9.93
N VAL A 265 9.90 -20.73 -10.60
CA VAL A 265 11.14 -20.13 -10.09
C VAL A 265 10.88 -19.39 -8.78
N LEU A 266 9.78 -18.62 -8.69
CA LEU A 266 9.39 -17.94 -7.45
C LEU A 266 9.25 -18.96 -6.31
N LYS A 267 8.48 -20.03 -6.54
CA LYS A 267 8.28 -21.11 -5.55
C LYS A 267 9.62 -21.69 -5.08
N ASN A 268 10.48 -22.05 -6.04
CA ASN A 268 11.75 -22.71 -5.76
C ASN A 268 12.78 -21.81 -5.09
N THR A 269 12.63 -20.49 -5.16
CA THR A 269 13.53 -19.53 -4.54
C THR A 269 13.01 -18.96 -3.21
N GLY A 270 11.87 -19.50 -2.71
CA GLY A 270 11.39 -19.17 -1.37
C GLY A 270 10.21 -18.20 -1.29
N CYS A 271 9.49 -17.97 -2.41
CA CYS A 271 8.28 -17.16 -2.38
C CYS A 271 7.21 -17.85 -1.55
N ARG A 272 6.74 -17.19 -0.48
CA ARG A 272 5.75 -17.75 0.44
C ARG A 272 4.33 -17.55 -0.07
N PHE A 273 4.06 -16.37 -0.64
CA PHE A 273 2.77 -16.05 -1.26
C PHE A 273 2.92 -14.88 -2.23
N ILE A 274 1.94 -14.75 -3.11
CA ILE A 274 1.85 -13.63 -4.06
C ILE A 274 0.56 -12.86 -3.75
N THR A 275 0.69 -11.57 -3.46
CA THR A 275 -0.46 -10.66 -3.41
C THR A 275 -0.81 -10.30 -4.85
N THR A 276 -2.10 -10.40 -5.21
CA THR A 276 -2.55 -10.06 -6.57
C THR A 276 -3.83 -9.23 -6.52
N ALA A 277 -3.76 -8.06 -7.17
CA ALA A 277 -4.85 -7.09 -7.19
C ALA A 277 -5.90 -7.48 -8.23
N VAL A 278 -6.85 -8.33 -7.83
CA VAL A 278 -7.96 -8.81 -8.67
C VAL A 278 -9.01 -7.71 -8.83
N GLU A 279 -9.33 -7.04 -7.75
CA GLU A 279 -10.31 -5.96 -7.57
C GLU A 279 -11.77 -6.43 -7.67
N SER A 280 -12.14 -7.22 -8.69
CA SER A 280 -13.53 -7.63 -8.90
C SER A 280 -13.61 -8.99 -9.60
N VAL A 281 -14.76 -9.66 -9.43
CA VAL A 281 -15.15 -10.84 -10.23
C VAL A 281 -16.31 -10.48 -11.18
N ASP A 282 -16.41 -9.22 -11.52
CA ASP A 282 -17.38 -8.70 -12.51
C ASP A 282 -16.57 -8.06 -13.64
N ASP A 283 -16.61 -8.68 -14.82
CA ASP A 283 -15.85 -8.22 -15.99
C ASP A 283 -16.22 -6.80 -16.41
N HIS A 284 -17.47 -6.36 -16.14
CA HIS A 284 -17.87 -4.97 -16.41
C HIS A 284 -17.09 -4.01 -15.52
N VAL A 285 -16.92 -4.33 -14.23
CA VAL A 285 -16.14 -3.52 -13.29
C VAL A 285 -14.65 -3.54 -13.70
N LEU A 286 -14.12 -4.72 -14.04
CA LEU A 286 -12.71 -4.86 -14.45
C LEU A 286 -12.41 -4.01 -15.69
N LEU A 287 -13.35 -3.97 -16.65
CA LEU A 287 -13.22 -3.13 -17.84
C LEU A 287 -13.23 -1.64 -17.47
N LYS A 288 -14.14 -1.22 -16.57
CA LYS A 288 -14.20 0.18 -16.08
C LYS A 288 -12.92 0.62 -15.38
N LEU A 289 -12.27 -0.29 -14.67
CA LEU A 289 -11.01 -0.01 -13.96
C LEU A 289 -9.77 -0.13 -14.88
N GLU A 290 -9.93 -0.58 -16.11
CA GLU A 290 -8.83 -0.87 -17.06
C GLU A 290 -7.82 -1.85 -16.44
N LYS A 291 -8.33 -2.95 -15.84
CA LYS A 291 -7.46 -3.90 -15.12
C LYS A 291 -6.60 -4.77 -16.05
N GLY A 292 -7.05 -4.99 -17.28
CA GLY A 292 -6.31 -5.80 -18.25
C GLY A 292 -6.43 -7.30 -18.04
N HIS A 293 -7.42 -7.74 -17.25
CA HIS A 293 -7.71 -9.16 -17.04
C HIS A 293 -9.21 -9.35 -16.81
N SER A 294 -9.67 -10.58 -16.96
CA SER A 294 -11.06 -11.01 -16.74
C SER A 294 -11.18 -11.92 -15.51
N THR A 295 -12.40 -12.22 -15.12
CA THR A 295 -12.70 -13.23 -14.06
C THR A 295 -12.15 -14.61 -14.45
N ALA A 296 -12.23 -14.96 -15.74
CA ALA A 296 -11.70 -16.23 -16.26
C ALA A 296 -10.17 -16.27 -16.09
N ASP A 297 -9.48 -15.16 -16.39
CA ASP A 297 -8.02 -15.04 -16.21
C ASP A 297 -7.63 -15.25 -14.75
N PHE A 298 -8.39 -14.66 -13.82
CA PHE A 298 -8.13 -14.85 -12.39
C PHE A 298 -8.29 -16.33 -11.99
N SER A 299 -9.36 -16.97 -12.47
CA SER A 299 -9.60 -18.40 -12.20
C SER A 299 -8.44 -19.26 -12.72
N GLU A 300 -7.92 -18.96 -13.92
CA GLU A 300 -6.77 -19.66 -14.49
C GLU A 300 -5.52 -19.47 -13.63
N VAL A 301 -5.27 -18.25 -13.13
CA VAL A 301 -4.13 -17.97 -12.23
C VAL A 301 -4.26 -18.84 -10.96
N VAL A 302 -5.45 -18.93 -10.37
CA VAL A 302 -5.67 -19.75 -9.16
C VAL A 302 -5.31 -21.23 -9.44
N GLU A 303 -5.74 -21.77 -10.59
CA GLU A 303 -5.44 -23.15 -10.97
C GLU A 303 -3.92 -23.37 -11.17
N ILE A 304 -3.24 -22.43 -11.82
CA ILE A 304 -1.79 -22.50 -12.03
C ILE A 304 -1.06 -22.48 -10.68
N THR A 305 -1.39 -21.55 -9.80
CA THR A 305 -0.70 -21.40 -8.52
C THR A 305 -0.97 -22.59 -7.60
N LYS A 306 -2.18 -23.16 -7.62
CA LYS A 306 -2.49 -24.38 -6.89
C LYS A 306 -1.62 -25.56 -7.34
N ARG A 307 -1.47 -25.75 -8.67
CA ARG A 307 -0.62 -26.83 -9.21
C ARG A 307 0.84 -26.68 -8.79
N LEU A 308 1.29 -25.45 -8.54
CA LEU A 308 2.66 -25.16 -8.11
C LEU A 308 2.81 -25.12 -6.58
N ASP A 309 1.71 -25.33 -5.84
CA ASP A 309 1.68 -25.16 -4.38
C ASP A 309 2.23 -23.77 -3.98
N LEU A 310 1.82 -22.74 -4.70
CA LEU A 310 2.22 -21.35 -4.48
C LEU A 310 0.99 -20.55 -4.03
N HIS A 311 1.03 -20.02 -2.82
CA HIS A 311 -0.13 -19.37 -2.22
C HIS A 311 -0.41 -18.00 -2.86
N LEU A 312 -1.69 -17.70 -3.08
CA LEU A 312 -2.17 -16.37 -3.48
C LEU A 312 -2.80 -15.66 -2.28
N SER A 313 -2.61 -14.34 -2.24
CA SER A 313 -3.34 -13.43 -1.37
C SER A 313 -4.08 -12.42 -2.28
N PRO A 314 -5.27 -12.76 -2.77
CA PRO A 314 -5.98 -11.88 -3.70
C PRO A 314 -6.62 -10.70 -2.95
N THR A 315 -6.60 -9.53 -3.59
CA THR A 315 -7.24 -8.33 -3.05
C THR A 315 -8.42 -7.90 -3.91
N PHE A 316 -9.42 -7.28 -3.27
CA PHE A 316 -10.67 -6.92 -3.91
C PHE A 316 -11.13 -5.51 -3.50
N ILE A 317 -11.91 -4.88 -4.38
CA ILE A 317 -12.68 -3.66 -4.10
C ILE A 317 -14.15 -3.99 -4.39
N PRO A 318 -14.83 -4.66 -3.44
CA PRO A 318 -16.21 -5.13 -3.70
C PRO A 318 -17.24 -4.01 -3.83
N PHE A 319 -16.98 -2.86 -3.21
CA PHE A 319 -17.95 -1.76 -3.20
C PHE A 319 -17.49 -0.64 -4.14
N THR A 320 -18.04 -0.65 -5.35
CA THR A 320 -17.81 0.34 -6.41
C THR A 320 -19.14 0.99 -6.81
N PRO A 321 -19.14 2.12 -7.52
CA PRO A 321 -20.40 2.75 -7.99
C PRO A 321 -21.27 1.84 -8.86
N TRP A 322 -20.70 0.77 -9.40
CA TRP A 322 -21.39 -0.18 -10.29
C TRP A 322 -21.85 -1.45 -9.57
N SER A 323 -21.48 -1.63 -8.31
CA SER A 323 -21.75 -2.87 -7.55
C SER A 323 -23.23 -2.99 -7.19
N THR A 324 -23.73 -4.23 -7.21
CA THR A 324 -25.05 -4.63 -6.75
C THR A 324 -24.92 -5.71 -5.67
N VAL A 325 -26.00 -5.97 -4.92
CA VAL A 325 -26.04 -7.07 -3.94
C VAL A 325 -25.63 -8.38 -4.62
N ARG A 326 -26.12 -8.61 -5.83
CA ARG A 326 -25.79 -9.81 -6.60
C ARG A 326 -24.29 -9.90 -6.94
N ASN A 327 -23.66 -8.78 -7.30
CA ASN A 327 -22.20 -8.78 -7.55
C ASN A 327 -21.45 -9.19 -6.29
N TYR A 328 -21.86 -8.69 -5.12
CA TYR A 328 -21.24 -9.05 -3.85
C TYR A 328 -21.44 -10.54 -3.53
N GLN A 329 -22.65 -11.08 -3.73
CA GLN A 329 -22.92 -12.51 -3.59
C GLN A 329 -22.05 -13.34 -4.55
N CYS A 330 -21.91 -12.90 -5.80
CA CYS A 330 -21.06 -13.58 -6.80
C CYS A 330 -19.58 -13.58 -6.36
N LEU A 331 -19.10 -12.47 -5.79
CA LEU A 331 -17.73 -12.40 -5.26
C LEU A 331 -17.54 -13.46 -4.18
N LEU A 332 -18.41 -13.49 -3.17
CA LEU A 332 -18.29 -14.47 -2.08
C LEU A 332 -18.35 -15.90 -2.63
N LYS A 333 -19.28 -16.16 -3.55
CA LYS A 333 -19.42 -17.49 -4.18
C LYS A 333 -18.14 -17.86 -4.95
N THR A 334 -17.57 -16.95 -5.71
CA THR A 334 -16.33 -17.20 -6.48
C THR A 334 -15.17 -17.55 -5.53
N ILE A 335 -15.06 -16.83 -4.41
CA ILE A 335 -14.03 -17.11 -3.39
C ILE A 335 -14.18 -18.56 -2.85
N VAL A 336 -15.43 -18.98 -2.58
CA VAL A 336 -15.73 -20.36 -2.13
C VAL A 336 -15.38 -21.36 -3.23
N ASP A 337 -15.90 -21.16 -4.44
CA ASP A 337 -15.71 -22.07 -5.57
C ASP A 337 -14.22 -22.27 -5.90
N LEU A 338 -13.45 -21.20 -5.75
CA LEU A 338 -12.00 -21.24 -5.97
C LEU A 338 -11.20 -21.69 -4.73
N GLY A 339 -11.86 -22.01 -3.61
CA GLY A 339 -11.19 -22.47 -2.39
C GLY A 339 -10.25 -21.43 -1.77
N LEU A 340 -10.64 -20.17 -1.79
CA LEU A 340 -9.79 -19.04 -1.38
C LEU A 340 -10.25 -18.36 -0.08
N VAL A 341 -11.18 -18.96 0.67
CA VAL A 341 -11.74 -18.33 1.88
C VAL A 341 -10.63 -17.95 2.88
N ASP A 342 -9.66 -18.82 3.08
CA ASP A 342 -8.56 -18.58 4.01
C ASP A 342 -7.48 -17.65 3.41
N ASN A 343 -7.47 -17.49 2.08
CA ASN A 343 -6.48 -16.67 1.36
C ASN A 343 -6.84 -15.18 1.35
N VAL A 344 -8.14 -14.87 1.43
CA VAL A 344 -8.61 -13.48 1.33
C VAL A 344 -8.67 -12.86 2.72
N ALA A 345 -7.91 -11.78 2.95
CA ALA A 345 -7.98 -11.04 4.21
C ALA A 345 -9.37 -10.40 4.33
N SER A 346 -9.96 -10.45 5.54
CA SER A 346 -11.35 -9.99 5.75
C SER A 346 -11.57 -8.54 5.32
N VAL A 347 -10.58 -7.67 5.54
CA VAL A 347 -10.65 -6.26 5.13
C VAL A 347 -10.93 -6.11 3.63
N GLN A 348 -10.41 -7.04 2.80
CA GLN A 348 -10.63 -6.99 1.34
C GLN A 348 -12.10 -7.11 0.94
N LEU A 349 -12.91 -7.70 1.82
CA LEU A 349 -14.33 -7.92 1.55
C LEU A 349 -15.19 -6.71 1.95
N SER A 350 -14.58 -5.68 2.55
CA SER A 350 -15.29 -4.47 3.00
C SER A 350 -14.83 -3.19 2.29
N ILE A 351 -13.83 -3.25 1.42
CA ILE A 351 -13.23 -2.07 0.80
C ILE A 351 -14.22 -1.38 -0.14
N ARG A 352 -14.39 -0.08 0.08
CA ARG A 352 -15.16 0.82 -0.79
C ARG A 352 -14.18 1.59 -1.68
N LEU A 353 -14.48 1.69 -2.98
CA LEU A 353 -13.62 2.36 -3.95
C LEU A 353 -13.39 3.82 -3.55
N LEU A 354 -12.14 4.17 -3.33
CA LEU A 354 -11.71 5.52 -3.01
C LEU A 354 -11.41 6.29 -4.31
N ILE A 355 -11.90 7.54 -4.40
CA ILE A 355 -11.66 8.41 -5.55
C ILE A 355 -10.94 9.66 -5.05
N PRO A 356 -9.60 9.64 -4.94
CA PRO A 356 -8.86 10.82 -4.49
C PRO A 356 -8.74 11.88 -5.58
N LEU A 357 -8.32 13.06 -5.20
CA LEU A 357 -8.05 14.14 -6.16
C LEU A 357 -6.99 13.69 -7.16
N GLY A 358 -7.22 13.94 -8.43
CA GLY A 358 -6.32 13.54 -9.51
C GLY A 358 -6.51 12.09 -9.98
N SER A 359 -7.47 11.36 -9.41
CA SER A 359 -7.80 10.00 -9.86
C SER A 359 -8.25 10.01 -11.32
N ARG A 360 -7.73 9.08 -12.12
CA ARG A 360 -8.16 8.90 -13.51
C ARG A 360 -9.61 8.40 -13.62
N LEU A 361 -10.20 7.90 -12.53
CA LEU A 361 -11.63 7.56 -12.51
C LEU A 361 -12.50 8.79 -12.85
N LEU A 362 -12.01 9.99 -12.55
CA LEU A 362 -12.70 11.23 -12.90
C LEU A 362 -12.76 11.50 -14.41
N GLU A 363 -12.08 10.69 -15.25
CA GLU A 363 -12.22 10.74 -16.70
C GLU A 363 -13.57 10.15 -17.16
N LEU A 364 -14.18 9.29 -16.30
CA LEU A 364 -15.46 8.64 -16.61
C LEU A 364 -16.63 9.58 -16.29
N GLU A 365 -17.47 9.89 -17.28
CA GLU A 365 -18.62 10.80 -17.11
C GLU A 365 -19.59 10.31 -16.03
N GLU A 366 -19.77 9.01 -15.93
CA GLU A 366 -20.64 8.43 -14.91
C GLU A 366 -20.10 8.59 -13.49
N ILE A 367 -18.78 8.66 -13.34
CA ILE A 367 -18.14 8.94 -12.03
C ILE A 367 -18.30 10.43 -11.70
N LYS A 368 -18.08 11.33 -12.66
CA LYS A 368 -18.28 12.76 -12.46
C LYS A 368 -19.73 13.05 -12.01
N ALA A 369 -20.69 12.34 -12.59
CA ALA A 369 -22.11 12.51 -12.25
C ALA A 369 -22.43 12.03 -10.83
N ARG A 370 -21.76 10.97 -10.34
CA ARG A 370 -22.02 10.37 -9.02
C ARG A 370 -21.15 10.97 -7.90
N ALA A 371 -20.01 11.56 -8.24
CA ALA A 371 -19.05 12.11 -7.32
C ALA A 371 -18.69 13.56 -7.72
N PRO A 372 -19.69 14.47 -7.72
CA PRO A 372 -19.51 15.80 -8.31
C PRO A 372 -18.67 16.76 -7.48
N GLN A 373 -18.47 16.49 -6.21
CA GLN A 373 -17.85 17.46 -5.29
C GLN A 373 -16.77 16.80 -4.43
N PHE A 374 -15.61 17.44 -4.37
CA PHE A 374 -14.49 17.00 -3.55
C PHE A 374 -14.73 17.35 -2.07
N ASP A 375 -14.52 16.39 -1.21
CA ASP A 375 -14.57 16.56 0.25
C ASP A 375 -13.14 16.73 0.76
N GLN A 376 -12.83 17.92 1.28
CA GLN A 376 -11.48 18.23 1.77
C GLN A 376 -11.13 17.49 3.05
N GLU A 377 -12.11 17.17 3.89
CA GLU A 377 -11.88 16.42 5.13
C GLU A 377 -11.61 14.95 4.83
N ALA A 378 -12.40 14.36 3.93
CA ALA A 378 -12.21 12.98 3.50
C ALA A 378 -11.05 12.82 2.50
N LEU A 379 -10.55 13.90 1.90
CA LEU A 379 -9.54 13.91 0.82
C LEU A 379 -9.95 13.05 -0.37
N SER A 380 -11.24 13.04 -0.69
CA SER A 380 -11.78 12.20 -1.74
C SER A 380 -13.06 12.79 -2.32
N TYR A 381 -13.51 12.21 -3.42
CA TYR A 381 -14.82 12.48 -4.01
C TYR A 381 -15.79 11.42 -3.48
N PRO A 382 -16.65 11.75 -2.50
CA PRO A 382 -17.63 10.79 -2.03
C PRO A 382 -18.67 10.51 -3.10
N TRP A 383 -19.09 9.25 -3.18
CA TRP A 383 -20.06 8.80 -4.18
C TRP A 383 -21.09 7.88 -3.51
N GLN A 384 -22.24 7.69 -4.16
CA GLN A 384 -23.32 6.87 -3.65
C GLN A 384 -23.67 5.76 -4.63
N PHE A 385 -24.16 4.65 -4.10
CA PHE A 385 -24.70 3.57 -4.92
C PHE A 385 -26.00 4.02 -5.57
N SER A 386 -26.32 3.43 -6.72
CA SER A 386 -27.62 3.60 -7.35
C SER A 386 -28.73 2.93 -6.55
N ASP A 387 -28.39 1.87 -5.83
CA ASP A 387 -29.33 1.05 -5.05
C ASP A 387 -29.10 1.31 -3.55
N PRO A 388 -30.09 1.85 -2.82
CA PRO A 388 -29.96 2.07 -1.38
C PRO A 388 -29.67 0.80 -0.58
N GLN A 389 -30.05 -0.39 -1.07
CA GLN A 389 -29.75 -1.67 -0.41
C GLN A 389 -28.23 -1.91 -0.36
N MET A 390 -27.51 -1.45 -1.38
CA MET A 390 -26.02 -1.57 -1.40
C MET A 390 -25.36 -0.71 -0.33
N GLU A 391 -25.90 0.49 -0.06
CA GLU A 391 -25.35 1.34 1.02
C GLU A 391 -25.53 0.65 2.38
N THR A 392 -26.71 0.05 2.60
CA THR A 392 -27.00 -0.70 3.83
C THR A 392 -26.07 -1.92 3.94
N LEU A 393 -25.93 -2.69 2.87
CA LEU A 393 -25.06 -3.87 2.85
C LEU A 393 -23.58 -3.47 3.12
N ALA A 394 -23.10 -2.44 2.45
CA ALA A 394 -21.69 -1.99 2.62
C ALA A 394 -21.37 -1.58 4.06
N ASN A 395 -22.32 -0.86 4.70
CA ASN A 395 -22.14 -0.45 6.09
C ASN A 395 -22.17 -1.65 7.04
N ASN A 396 -23.09 -2.60 6.80
CA ASN A 396 -23.18 -3.83 7.60
C ASN A 396 -21.91 -4.69 7.45
N VAL A 397 -21.45 -4.87 6.22
CA VAL A 397 -20.22 -5.63 5.92
C VAL A 397 -19.02 -5.00 6.64
N ARG A 398 -18.87 -3.67 6.57
CA ARG A 398 -17.77 -2.97 7.23
C ARG A 398 -17.82 -3.22 8.74
N GLN A 399 -19.00 -3.10 9.35
CA GLN A 399 -19.17 -3.35 10.79
C GLN A 399 -18.80 -4.79 11.16
N ILE A 400 -19.25 -5.78 10.39
CA ILE A 400 -18.94 -7.20 10.63
C ILE A 400 -17.42 -7.42 10.61
N VAL A 401 -16.71 -6.86 9.62
CA VAL A 401 -15.26 -7.01 9.50
C VAL A 401 -14.56 -6.34 10.68
N GLU A 402 -14.90 -5.09 11.00
CA GLU A 402 -14.28 -4.34 12.11
C GLU A 402 -14.47 -5.07 13.45
N GLU A 403 -15.71 -5.48 13.75
CA GLU A 403 -16.01 -6.21 15.00
C GLU A 403 -15.34 -7.58 15.02
N GLY A 404 -15.30 -8.26 13.89
CA GLY A 404 -14.67 -9.58 13.79
C GLY A 404 -13.18 -9.50 14.05
N GLU A 405 -12.50 -8.53 13.47
CA GLU A 405 -11.05 -8.33 13.69
C GLU A 405 -10.76 -7.91 15.14
N GLN A 406 -11.55 -7.00 15.71
CA GLN A 406 -11.42 -6.60 17.13
C GLN A 406 -11.56 -7.79 18.07
N ARG A 407 -12.41 -8.76 17.73
CA ARG A 407 -12.64 -9.97 18.53
C ARG A 407 -11.72 -11.12 18.16
N SER A 408 -10.75 -10.88 17.27
CA SER A 408 -9.77 -11.88 16.79
C SER A 408 -10.44 -13.12 16.16
N LYS A 409 -11.58 -12.93 15.49
CA LYS A 409 -12.22 -14.01 14.73
C LYS A 409 -11.33 -14.40 13.54
N THR A 410 -11.40 -15.67 13.16
CA THR A 410 -10.72 -16.17 11.96
C THR A 410 -11.35 -15.57 10.70
N ARG A 411 -10.59 -15.55 9.60
CA ARG A 411 -11.10 -15.12 8.29
C ARG A 411 -12.38 -15.88 7.91
N ARG A 412 -12.42 -17.17 8.22
CA ARG A 412 -13.54 -18.05 7.91
C ARG A 412 -14.80 -17.68 8.70
N GLU A 413 -14.65 -17.40 10.00
CA GLU A 413 -15.78 -16.95 10.83
C GLU A 413 -16.37 -15.64 10.31
N ILE A 414 -15.51 -14.66 10.02
CA ILE A 414 -15.94 -13.38 9.43
C ILE A 414 -16.64 -13.63 8.08
N PHE A 415 -16.04 -14.47 7.23
CA PHE A 415 -16.60 -14.78 5.92
C PHE A 415 -18.02 -15.36 6.02
N MET A 416 -18.27 -16.24 7.00
CA MET A 416 -19.59 -16.82 7.23
C MET A 416 -20.62 -15.73 7.57
N GLU A 417 -20.26 -14.78 8.42
CA GLU A 417 -21.15 -13.66 8.78
C GLU A 417 -21.43 -12.76 7.57
N LEU A 418 -20.41 -12.52 6.74
CA LEU A 418 -20.57 -11.75 5.50
C LEU A 418 -21.50 -12.46 4.52
N TRP A 419 -21.37 -13.79 4.42
CA TRP A 419 -22.25 -14.62 3.57
C TRP A 419 -23.71 -14.48 4.02
N GLU A 420 -23.97 -14.59 5.33
CA GLU A 420 -25.31 -14.43 5.90
C GLU A 420 -25.86 -13.03 5.64
N ALA A 421 -25.06 -11.99 5.84
CA ALA A 421 -25.47 -10.60 5.60
C ALA A 421 -25.87 -10.37 4.14
N ALA A 422 -25.08 -10.91 3.20
CA ALA A 422 -25.37 -10.78 1.75
C ALA A 422 -26.64 -11.53 1.37
N ASN A 423 -26.91 -12.70 1.96
CA ASN A 423 -28.10 -13.51 1.68
C ASN A 423 -29.36 -12.90 2.29
N ASN A 424 -29.24 -12.28 3.46
CA ASN A 424 -30.36 -11.57 4.08
C ASN A 424 -30.80 -10.36 3.26
N ALA A 425 -29.88 -9.78 2.51
CA ALA A 425 -30.19 -8.65 1.63
C ALA A 425 -30.97 -9.10 0.37
N GLN A 426 -30.71 -10.31 -0.19
CA GLN A 426 -31.37 -10.73 -1.45
C GLN A 426 -31.41 -12.27 -1.64
N GLY A 427 -31.78 -13.00 -0.60
CA GLY A 427 -32.06 -14.45 -0.71
C GLY A 427 -30.90 -15.33 -1.13
N UNK A 428 -30.80 -16.57 -0.64
CA UNK A 428 -29.62 -17.22 -0.73
C UNK A 428 -29.47 -18.52 -1.17
N UNK A 429 -28.49 -18.91 -1.28
CA UNK A 429 -28.03 -20.17 -1.50
C UNK A 429 -27.47 -20.67 -0.25
N UNK A 430 -27.57 -21.59 -0.04
CA UNK A 430 -27.01 -22.21 1.00
C UNK A 430 -25.60 -22.28 0.78
N LEU A 431 -24.86 -22.16 1.74
CA LEU A 431 -23.39 -22.29 1.74
C LEU A 431 -22.99 -23.55 2.50
N ASN A 432 -22.40 -24.45 1.82
CA ASN A 432 -21.83 -25.66 2.45
C ASN A 432 -20.31 -25.50 2.53
N LEU A 433 -19.86 -24.62 3.44
CA LEU A 433 -18.42 -24.48 3.72
C LEU A 433 -18.00 -25.60 4.67
N SER A 434 -17.02 -26.39 4.25
CA SER A 434 -16.33 -27.27 5.18
C SER A 434 -15.75 -26.43 6.33
N LEU A 435 -15.83 -26.94 7.53
CA LEU A 435 -15.20 -26.30 8.70
C LEU A 435 -13.69 -26.58 8.75
N ASP A 436 -13.18 -27.37 7.81
CA ASP A 436 -11.74 -27.67 7.74
C ASP A 436 -10.96 -26.40 7.38
N TYR A 437 -10.17 -25.94 8.30
CA TYR A 437 -9.34 -24.75 8.20
C TYR A 437 -8.02 -25.11 7.48
N THR A 438 -7.61 -24.26 6.55
CA THR A 438 -6.30 -24.39 5.91
C THR A 438 -5.41 -23.22 6.33
N ASP A 439 -4.45 -23.51 7.18
CA ASP A 439 -3.45 -22.50 7.52
C ASP A 439 -2.58 -22.22 6.30
N ILE A 440 -2.43 -20.94 5.99
CA ILE A 440 -1.59 -20.49 4.88
C ILE A 440 -0.67 -19.38 5.39
N PRO A 441 0.49 -19.21 4.79
CA PRO A 441 1.36 -18.07 5.16
C PRO A 441 0.68 -16.75 4.82
N LYS A 442 0.75 -15.79 5.76
CA LYS A 442 0.10 -14.47 5.61
C LYS A 442 0.82 -13.43 6.47
N MET A 443 0.77 -12.18 6.07
CA MET A 443 1.26 -11.09 6.91
C MET A 443 0.26 -10.82 8.05
N SER A 444 0.80 -10.47 9.22
CA SER A 444 -0.01 -10.09 10.39
C SER A 444 -0.82 -8.81 10.14
N GLU A 445 -0.38 -7.98 9.20
CA GLU A 445 -1.14 -6.83 8.73
C GLU A 445 -1.43 -7.01 7.24
N ALA A 446 -2.70 -6.93 6.88
CA ALA A 446 -3.14 -7.17 5.50
C ALA A 446 -2.76 -5.98 4.59
N TRP A 447 -2.28 -6.30 3.39
CA TRP A 447 -2.01 -5.27 2.38
C TRP A 447 -3.32 -4.66 1.86
N TYR A 448 -3.37 -3.32 1.77
CA TYR A 448 -4.43 -2.59 1.09
C TYR A 448 -3.91 -1.20 0.69
N CYS A 449 -4.43 -0.62 -0.38
CA CYS A 449 -3.94 0.68 -0.83
C CYS A 449 -5.04 1.74 -0.97
N CYS A 450 -6.29 1.34 -1.05
CA CYS A 450 -7.40 2.23 -1.43
C CYS A 450 -8.51 2.29 -0.39
N ALA A 451 -8.15 2.14 0.91
CA ALA A 451 -9.10 2.18 2.01
C ALA A 451 -8.93 3.44 2.85
N GLU A 452 -10.00 3.88 3.47
CA GLU A 452 -9.96 4.97 4.45
C GLU A 452 -9.35 4.46 5.76
N PRO A 453 -8.74 5.34 6.57
CA PRO A 453 -8.21 4.92 7.87
C PRO A 453 -9.34 4.41 8.77
N THR A 454 -9.05 3.36 9.51
CA THR A 454 -9.97 2.86 10.53
C THR A 454 -10.05 3.86 11.68
N ARG A 455 -11.11 3.78 12.49
CA ARG A 455 -11.25 4.62 13.68
C ARG A 455 -10.04 4.45 14.62
N PHE A 456 -9.59 3.22 14.78
CA PHE A 456 -8.44 2.92 15.66
C PHE A 456 -7.18 3.65 15.18
N GLN A 457 -6.87 3.60 13.88
CA GLN A 457 -5.72 4.30 13.30
C GLN A 457 -5.83 5.82 13.51
N ALA A 458 -7.03 6.38 13.33
CA ALA A 458 -7.25 7.81 13.49
C ALA A 458 -7.09 8.27 14.94
N GLU A 459 -7.35 7.40 15.93
CA GLU A 459 -7.27 7.73 17.35
C GLU A 459 -5.84 7.66 17.92
N GLN A 460 -4.88 7.09 17.18
CA GLN A 460 -3.49 6.93 17.63
C GLN A 460 -2.64 8.21 17.48
N ILE A 461 -3.09 9.23 16.75
CA ILE A 461 -2.39 10.49 16.47
C ILE A 461 -2.99 11.68 17.25
#